data_b8e66891c09c6472b55098a0d10d439f
#
_entry.id   b8e66891c09c6472b55098a0d10d439f
#
_cell.length_a   1.000
_cell.length_b   1.000
_cell.length_c   1.000
_cell.angle_alpha   90.00
_cell.angle_beta   90.00
_cell.angle_gamma   90.00
#
_symmetry.space_group_name_H-M   'P 1'
#
loop_
_entity.id
_entity.type
_entity.pdbx_description
1 polymer ?
#
loop_
_entity_poly.entity_id
_entity_poly.type
_entity_poly.pdbx_seq_one_letter_code
_entity_poly.pdbx_strand_id
1 'polypeptide(L)'
;MLIKFSVKNFRGFAERIEWDLSHPSNYEFNKFAIKDGIIKNGIIYGPNGSGKSNFALAIFDIENHLSAKWKKTDYYSNFVFTGNPNSPVEFEYVFKFDDDILEYHYSKNSMGLLVAESLTANHKLVFKRDQSVFEIDDEQFKVDATVKENFKQNVNSVSVINFLTASYPFPQDHYIVKLILFVNSMLWFKNLDSREFIGLETATFSLEEFIIHNKYVEDFSEFLAKVSEQKFNFVPPKEGDKNLFCEIGSNKISFQTIASTGTLALELLYVWIKRMSAASFVFIDEFDAFYHFRLSYEVCKQLFDLNCQVFTTSHNTFLMTNELLRPDCNYIIANNKIKALADCTEKELRWGHNIEKIYRAGAFHVE
;
A
#
# COMPACT_ATOMS: atom_id res chain seq x y z
N MET A 1 0.46 -3.74 11.88
CA MET A 1 1.30 -3.45 10.70
C MET A 1 1.51 -4.70 9.88
N LEU A 2 1.63 -4.60 8.55
CA LEU A 2 2.14 -5.68 7.70
C LEU A 2 3.64 -5.85 7.99
N ILE A 3 4.09 -7.07 8.29
CA ILE A 3 5.50 -7.36 8.57
C ILE A 3 6.14 -8.27 7.53
N LYS A 4 5.34 -9.07 6.81
CA LYS A 4 5.83 -9.90 5.71
C LYS A 4 4.72 -10.12 4.68
N PHE A 5 5.10 -10.16 3.43
CA PHE A 5 4.22 -10.50 2.31
C PHE A 5 4.96 -11.43 1.33
N SER A 6 4.27 -12.43 0.82
CA SER A 6 4.74 -13.18 -0.34
C SER A 6 3.62 -13.55 -1.29
N VAL A 7 3.98 -13.69 -2.56
CA VAL A 7 3.07 -14.17 -3.61
C VAL A 7 3.80 -15.09 -4.58
N LYS A 8 3.10 -16.12 -5.07
CA LYS A 8 3.60 -17.06 -6.07
C LYS A 8 2.58 -17.26 -7.17
N ASN A 9 3.06 -17.50 -8.37
CA ASN A 9 2.25 -17.79 -9.56
C ASN A 9 1.29 -16.64 -9.95
N PHE A 10 1.66 -15.38 -9.67
CA PHE A 10 0.84 -14.21 -9.93
C PHE A 10 1.39 -13.39 -11.10
N ARG A 11 0.62 -13.23 -12.17
CA ARG A 11 0.97 -12.40 -13.34
C ARG A 11 2.38 -12.69 -13.87
N GLY A 12 3.35 -11.78 -13.64
CA GLY A 12 4.76 -11.94 -14.04
C GLY A 12 5.61 -12.75 -13.05
N PHE A 13 5.10 -13.09 -11.88
CA PHE A 13 5.83 -13.81 -10.84
C PHE A 13 5.54 -15.30 -10.89
N ALA A 14 6.40 -16.08 -11.58
CA ALA A 14 6.30 -17.54 -11.62
C ALA A 14 6.62 -18.17 -10.26
N GLU A 15 7.76 -17.77 -9.71
CA GLU A 15 8.24 -18.22 -8.41
C GLU A 15 7.78 -17.28 -7.29
N ARG A 16 7.97 -17.72 -6.05
CA ARG A 16 7.63 -16.92 -4.87
C ARG A 16 8.52 -15.70 -4.77
N ILE A 17 7.91 -14.54 -4.78
CA ILE A 17 8.54 -13.28 -4.38
C ILE A 17 8.15 -12.98 -2.94
N GLU A 18 9.14 -12.68 -2.10
CA GLU A 18 8.97 -12.47 -0.67
C GLU A 18 9.49 -11.10 -0.27
N TRP A 19 8.76 -10.40 0.57
CA TRP A 19 9.09 -9.09 1.10
C TRP A 19 8.95 -9.09 2.62
N ASP A 20 10.08 -9.00 3.31
CA ASP A 20 10.17 -8.99 4.76
C ASP A 20 10.49 -7.57 5.24
N LEU A 21 9.66 -7.06 6.13
CA LEU A 21 9.76 -5.73 6.74
C LEU A 21 10.16 -5.79 8.22
N SER A 22 10.38 -6.99 8.76
CA SER A 22 10.58 -7.23 10.19
C SER A 22 12.04 -7.15 10.64
N HIS A 23 12.98 -7.00 9.70
CA HIS A 23 14.42 -7.03 10.00
C HIS A 23 15.13 -5.75 9.54
N PRO A 24 14.79 -4.56 10.11
CA PRO A 24 15.52 -3.36 9.79
C PRO A 24 16.96 -3.45 10.29
N SER A 25 17.90 -2.95 9.49
CA SER A 25 19.31 -2.87 9.87
C SER A 25 19.52 -1.88 11.01
N ASN A 26 20.67 -1.93 11.68
CA ASN A 26 20.97 -1.02 12.80
C ASN A 26 21.58 0.31 12.34
N TYR A 27 20.78 1.13 11.63
CA TYR A 27 21.15 2.50 11.25
C TYR A 27 20.68 3.50 12.31
N GLU A 28 21.55 4.46 12.67
CA GLU A 28 21.25 5.49 13.67
C GLU A 28 20.52 6.73 13.09
N PHE A 29 20.31 6.77 11.76
CA PHE A 29 19.65 7.88 11.07
C PHE A 29 18.29 7.46 10.49
N ASN A 30 17.44 8.43 10.19
CA ASN A 30 16.08 8.28 9.65
C ASN A 30 15.25 7.21 10.41
N LYS A 31 15.34 7.26 11.75
CA LYS A 31 14.61 6.32 12.63
C LYS A 31 13.09 6.40 12.48
N PHE A 32 12.57 7.52 11.97
CA PHE A 32 11.14 7.70 11.67
C PHE A 32 10.60 6.65 10.67
N ALA A 33 11.48 6.12 9.81
CA ALA A 33 11.11 5.09 8.82
C ALA A 33 10.89 3.70 9.44
N ILE A 34 11.19 3.54 10.74
CA ILE A 34 11.00 2.30 11.49
C ILE A 34 10.02 2.58 12.63
N LYS A 35 9.07 1.67 12.83
CA LYS A 35 8.14 1.69 13.95
C LYS A 35 8.04 0.29 14.56
N ASP A 36 8.25 0.17 15.86
CA ASP A 36 8.16 -1.09 16.62
C ASP A 36 9.03 -2.23 16.03
N GLY A 37 10.22 -1.86 15.49
CA GLY A 37 11.14 -2.79 14.82
C GLY A 37 10.70 -3.23 13.43
N ILE A 38 9.73 -2.55 12.83
CA ILE A 38 9.17 -2.85 11.51
C ILE A 38 9.41 -1.68 10.58
N ILE A 39 9.76 -1.94 9.32
CA ILE A 39 9.90 -0.91 8.30
C ILE A 39 8.52 -0.30 8.02
N LYS A 40 8.42 0.99 8.28
CA LYS A 40 7.19 1.78 8.12
C LYS A 40 7.13 2.48 6.76
N ASN A 41 8.27 2.95 6.26
CA ASN A 41 8.35 3.72 5.02
C ASN A 41 9.38 3.12 4.07
N GLY A 42 9.08 3.12 2.76
CA GLY A 42 10.02 2.62 1.77
C GLY A 42 9.74 3.07 0.35
N ILE A 43 10.78 3.01 -0.49
CA ILE A 43 10.70 3.26 -1.92
C ILE A 43 11.19 2.01 -2.67
N ILE A 44 10.42 1.57 -3.66
CA ILE A 44 10.75 0.41 -4.51
C ILE A 44 11.15 0.93 -5.89
N TYR A 45 12.37 0.59 -6.29
CA TYR A 45 12.95 0.92 -7.58
C TYR A 45 13.00 -0.33 -8.47
N GLY A 46 13.16 -0.10 -9.75
CA GLY A 46 13.33 -1.17 -10.74
C GLY A 46 13.08 -0.65 -12.14
N PRO A 47 13.61 -1.30 -13.17
CA PRO A 47 13.38 -0.93 -14.56
C PRO A 47 11.91 -1.07 -14.96
N ASN A 48 11.54 -0.50 -16.12
CA ASN A 48 10.22 -0.74 -16.69
C ASN A 48 10.01 -2.24 -16.91
N GLY A 49 8.82 -2.73 -16.57
CA GLY A 49 8.50 -4.15 -16.71
C GLY A 49 9.06 -5.07 -15.62
N SER A 50 9.75 -4.56 -14.60
CA SER A 50 10.30 -5.38 -13.50
C SER A 50 9.23 -5.97 -12.55
N GLY A 51 7.96 -5.55 -12.69
CA GLY A 51 6.85 -6.06 -11.88
C GLY A 51 6.43 -5.17 -10.71
N LYS A 52 6.93 -3.93 -10.57
CA LYS A 52 6.55 -3.01 -9.47
C LYS A 52 5.04 -2.90 -9.27
N SER A 53 4.31 -2.56 -10.33
CA SER A 53 2.83 -2.44 -10.28
C SER A 53 2.14 -3.78 -10.01
N ASN A 54 2.65 -4.89 -10.56
CA ASN A 54 2.11 -6.21 -10.28
C ASN A 54 2.33 -6.60 -8.82
N PHE A 55 3.47 -6.24 -8.24
CA PHE A 55 3.78 -6.49 -6.84
C PHE A 55 2.83 -5.70 -5.92
N ALA A 56 2.61 -4.42 -6.22
CA ALA A 56 1.62 -3.61 -5.52
C ALA A 56 0.22 -4.23 -5.58
N LEU A 57 -0.25 -4.59 -6.78
CA LEU A 57 -1.56 -5.23 -6.95
C LEU A 57 -1.67 -6.56 -6.21
N ALA A 58 -0.59 -7.35 -6.13
CA ALA A 58 -0.58 -8.58 -5.35
C ALA A 58 -0.78 -8.33 -3.85
N ILE A 59 -0.12 -7.29 -3.29
CA ILE A 59 -0.30 -6.91 -1.88
C ILE A 59 -1.77 -6.55 -1.59
N PHE A 60 -2.45 -5.90 -2.54
CA PHE A 60 -3.83 -5.44 -2.40
C PHE A 60 -4.89 -6.47 -2.79
N ASP A 61 -4.52 -7.69 -3.19
CA ASP A 61 -5.50 -8.76 -3.41
C ASP A 61 -6.31 -9.08 -2.14
N ILE A 62 -5.73 -8.91 -0.96
CA ILE A 62 -6.40 -9.13 0.32
C ILE A 62 -7.59 -8.18 0.52
N GLU A 63 -7.53 -6.94 0.02
CA GLU A 63 -8.65 -5.99 0.03
C GLU A 63 -9.83 -6.54 -0.77
N ASN A 64 -9.55 -7.07 -1.96
CA ASN A 64 -10.57 -7.70 -2.80
C ASN A 64 -11.07 -9.03 -2.22
N HIS A 65 -10.29 -9.69 -1.39
CA HIS A 65 -10.60 -10.96 -0.75
C HIS A 65 -11.45 -10.80 0.52
N LEU A 66 -11.13 -9.86 1.39
CA LEU A 66 -11.76 -9.69 2.70
C LEU A 66 -12.75 -8.52 2.77
N SER A 67 -12.65 -7.52 1.87
CA SER A 67 -13.56 -6.39 1.86
C SER A 67 -14.62 -6.49 0.76
N ALA A 68 -15.71 -5.69 0.92
CA ALA A 68 -16.75 -5.58 -0.10
C ALA A 68 -16.48 -4.45 -1.11
N LYS A 69 -15.36 -3.72 -0.96
CA LYS A 69 -15.16 -2.41 -1.59
C LYS A 69 -14.71 -2.48 -3.04
N TRP A 70 -13.85 -3.43 -3.38
CA TRP A 70 -13.24 -3.47 -4.70
C TRP A 70 -13.48 -4.78 -5.42
N LYS A 71 -14.14 -4.72 -6.58
CA LYS A 71 -14.44 -5.90 -7.43
C LYS A 71 -14.40 -5.52 -8.90
N LYS A 72 -13.22 -5.13 -9.40
CA LYS A 72 -13.04 -5.01 -10.85
C LYS A 72 -12.88 -6.41 -11.46
N THR A 73 -13.78 -6.80 -12.34
CA THR A 73 -13.74 -8.09 -13.09
C THR A 73 -12.46 -8.24 -13.89
N ASP A 74 -11.95 -7.13 -14.44
CA ASP A 74 -10.72 -7.11 -15.26
C ASP A 74 -9.44 -7.43 -14.45
N TYR A 75 -9.50 -7.32 -13.13
CA TYR A 75 -8.38 -7.67 -12.26
C TYR A 75 -7.95 -9.12 -12.42
N TYR A 76 -8.90 -10.03 -12.61
CA TYR A 76 -8.62 -11.46 -12.78
C TYR A 76 -8.24 -11.82 -14.22
N SER A 77 -8.30 -10.89 -15.17
CA SER A 77 -7.69 -11.05 -16.48
C SER A 77 -6.18 -11.15 -16.35
N ASN A 78 -5.56 -12.24 -16.79
CA ASN A 78 -4.14 -12.53 -16.61
C ASN A 78 -3.69 -12.56 -15.13
N PHE A 79 -4.54 -13.04 -14.24
CA PHE A 79 -4.29 -13.13 -12.80
C PHE A 79 -3.19 -14.14 -12.47
N VAL A 80 -3.24 -15.32 -13.08
CA VAL A 80 -2.27 -16.40 -12.92
C VAL A 80 -1.11 -16.21 -13.90
N PHE A 81 0.09 -16.61 -13.52
CA PHE A 81 1.24 -16.67 -14.43
C PHE A 81 0.97 -17.58 -15.62
N THR A 82 1.17 -17.06 -16.82
CA THR A 82 0.78 -17.74 -18.07
C THR A 82 1.54 -19.05 -18.31
N GLY A 83 2.75 -19.19 -17.76
CA GLY A 83 3.56 -20.41 -17.84
C GLY A 83 3.06 -21.54 -16.93
N ASN A 84 2.18 -21.25 -15.95
CA ASN A 84 1.62 -22.25 -15.03
C ASN A 84 0.13 -21.98 -14.74
N PRO A 85 -0.75 -22.01 -15.77
CA PRO A 85 -2.12 -21.53 -15.67
C PRO A 85 -3.04 -22.43 -14.83
N ASN A 86 -2.64 -23.67 -14.58
CA ASN A 86 -3.45 -24.65 -13.82
C ASN A 86 -3.14 -24.65 -12.32
N SER A 87 -2.08 -23.99 -11.89
CA SER A 87 -1.77 -23.84 -10.47
C SER A 87 -2.41 -22.58 -9.91
N PRO A 88 -2.86 -22.60 -8.65
CA PRO A 88 -3.41 -21.41 -8.02
C PRO A 88 -2.33 -20.34 -7.79
N VAL A 89 -2.77 -19.10 -7.64
CA VAL A 89 -1.97 -18.04 -7.05
C VAL A 89 -1.98 -18.22 -5.53
N GLU A 90 -0.81 -18.19 -4.91
CA GLU A 90 -0.66 -18.33 -3.46
C GLU A 90 -0.28 -16.97 -2.87
N PHE A 91 -0.98 -16.53 -1.83
CA PHE A 91 -0.73 -15.31 -1.08
C PHE A 91 -0.45 -15.64 0.38
N GLU A 92 0.56 -14.98 0.95
CA GLU A 92 0.92 -15.09 2.36
C GLU A 92 1.14 -13.69 2.92
N TYR A 93 0.50 -13.43 4.06
CA TYR A 93 0.65 -12.17 4.79
C TYR A 93 0.98 -12.49 6.25
N VAL A 94 1.92 -11.73 6.81
CA VAL A 94 2.16 -11.75 8.24
C VAL A 94 1.93 -10.35 8.78
N PHE A 95 1.06 -10.25 9.78
CA PHE A 95 0.73 -9.00 10.44
C PHE A 95 1.16 -9.03 11.90
N LYS A 96 1.49 -7.87 12.42
CA LYS A 96 1.64 -7.63 13.85
C LYS A 96 0.64 -6.59 14.31
N PHE A 97 -0.18 -6.96 15.29
CA PHE A 97 -1.12 -6.08 15.96
C PHE A 97 -0.87 -6.13 17.46
N ASP A 98 -0.22 -5.09 17.99
CA ASP A 98 0.29 -5.06 19.36
C ASP A 98 1.22 -6.27 19.63
N ASP A 99 0.82 -7.21 20.47
CA ASP A 99 1.58 -8.44 20.76
C ASP A 99 1.19 -9.62 19.88
N ASP A 100 0.10 -9.51 19.09
CA ASP A 100 -0.38 -10.60 18.25
C ASP A 100 0.36 -10.65 16.91
N ILE A 101 0.84 -11.83 16.56
CA ILE A 101 1.37 -12.15 15.22
C ILE A 101 0.37 -13.03 14.49
N LEU A 102 -0.09 -12.58 13.32
CA LEU A 102 -1.03 -13.29 12.47
C LEU A 102 -0.36 -13.70 11.18
N GLU A 103 -0.44 -14.98 10.84
CA GLU A 103 -0.01 -15.54 9.56
C GLU A 103 -1.27 -15.95 8.78
N TYR A 104 -1.57 -15.22 7.71
CA TYR A 104 -2.74 -15.46 6.89
C TYR A 104 -2.32 -15.88 5.49
N HIS A 105 -2.74 -17.07 5.10
CA HIS A 105 -2.45 -17.68 3.81
C HIS A 105 -3.75 -17.97 3.08
N TYR A 106 -3.80 -17.68 1.78
CA TYR A 106 -4.87 -18.16 0.91
C TYR A 106 -4.38 -18.36 -0.52
N SER A 107 -5.14 -19.14 -1.27
CA SER A 107 -4.87 -19.33 -2.69
C SER A 107 -6.14 -19.20 -3.52
N LYS A 108 -5.98 -18.69 -4.75
CA LYS A 108 -7.05 -18.47 -5.71
C LYS A 108 -6.71 -19.10 -7.06
N ASN A 109 -7.73 -19.66 -7.74
CA ASN A 109 -7.55 -20.12 -9.12
C ASN A 109 -7.54 -18.97 -10.14
N SER A 110 -7.44 -19.30 -11.43
CA SER A 110 -7.40 -18.32 -12.52
C SER A 110 -8.66 -17.44 -12.66
N MET A 111 -9.78 -17.86 -12.07
CA MET A 111 -11.03 -17.08 -12.02
C MET A 111 -11.13 -16.23 -10.75
N GLY A 112 -10.11 -16.21 -9.90
CA GLY A 112 -10.13 -15.52 -8.62
C GLY A 112 -10.95 -16.20 -7.53
N LEU A 113 -11.36 -17.46 -7.75
CA LEU A 113 -12.11 -18.23 -6.75
C LEU A 113 -11.15 -18.83 -5.72
N LEU A 114 -11.54 -18.79 -4.46
CA LEU A 114 -10.79 -19.33 -3.34
C LEU A 114 -10.59 -20.85 -3.47
N VAL A 115 -9.38 -21.33 -3.24
CA VAL A 115 -9.00 -22.76 -3.31
C VAL A 115 -8.59 -23.29 -1.94
N ALA A 116 -7.85 -22.49 -1.18
CA ALA A 116 -7.44 -22.80 0.19
C ALA A 116 -7.29 -21.53 1.01
N GLU A 117 -7.42 -21.69 2.32
CA GLU A 117 -7.32 -20.57 3.27
C GLU A 117 -6.87 -21.08 4.63
N SER A 118 -5.99 -20.36 5.32
CA SER A 118 -5.60 -20.66 6.70
C SER A 118 -5.19 -19.43 7.46
N LEU A 119 -5.46 -19.42 8.76
CA LEU A 119 -5.02 -18.40 9.70
C LEU A 119 -4.33 -19.07 10.88
N THR A 120 -3.15 -18.56 11.21
CA THR A 120 -2.42 -18.87 12.45
C THR A 120 -2.29 -17.59 13.27
N ALA A 121 -2.55 -17.66 14.54
CA ALA A 121 -2.36 -16.56 15.50
C ALA A 121 -1.42 -17.01 16.61
N ASN A 122 -0.34 -16.27 16.82
CA ASN A 122 0.67 -16.57 17.86
C ASN A 122 1.14 -18.03 17.82
N HIS A 123 1.44 -18.52 16.61
CA HIS A 123 1.89 -19.89 16.31
C HIS A 123 0.84 -21.00 16.60
N LYS A 124 -0.44 -20.63 16.83
CA LYS A 124 -1.54 -21.59 16.99
C LYS A 124 -2.45 -21.50 15.77
N LEU A 125 -2.81 -22.66 15.22
CA LEU A 125 -3.77 -22.73 14.12
C LEU A 125 -5.13 -22.25 14.61
N VAL A 126 -5.69 -21.24 13.94
CA VAL A 126 -7.05 -20.75 14.17
C VAL A 126 -8.02 -21.49 13.28
N PHE A 127 -7.72 -21.58 12.00
CA PHE A 127 -8.44 -22.42 11.05
C PHE A 127 -7.56 -22.77 9.84
N LYS A 128 -7.93 -23.86 9.17
CA LYS A 128 -7.40 -24.26 7.88
C LYS A 128 -8.52 -24.86 7.04
N ARG A 129 -8.56 -24.46 5.78
CA ARG A 129 -9.54 -24.96 4.81
C ARG A 129 -8.90 -25.18 3.45
N ASP A 130 -9.20 -26.32 2.86
CA ASP A 130 -8.97 -26.63 1.44
C ASP A 130 -10.11 -27.49 0.90
N GLN A 131 -9.97 -28.07 -0.29
CA GLN A 131 -11.01 -28.91 -0.91
C GLN A 131 -11.32 -30.20 -0.15
N SER A 132 -10.48 -30.61 0.79
CA SER A 132 -10.60 -31.90 1.48
C SER A 132 -10.76 -31.75 3.00
N VAL A 133 -10.32 -30.62 3.55
CA VAL A 133 -10.20 -30.39 5.00
C VAL A 133 -10.83 -29.07 5.39
N PHE A 134 -11.56 -29.07 6.49
CA PHE A 134 -11.87 -27.87 7.25
C PHE A 134 -11.62 -28.13 8.73
N GLU A 135 -10.64 -27.46 9.26
CA GLU A 135 -10.27 -27.45 10.68
C GLU A 135 -10.43 -26.05 11.23
N ILE A 136 -10.95 -25.95 12.45
CA ILE A 136 -11.08 -24.67 13.17
C ILE A 136 -10.86 -24.94 14.66
N ASP A 137 -10.29 -24.00 15.38
CA ASP A 137 -10.12 -24.05 16.81
C ASP A 137 -11.48 -24.07 17.53
N ASP A 138 -11.94 -25.26 17.91
CA ASP A 138 -13.23 -25.49 18.55
C ASP A 138 -13.28 -24.98 20.02
N GLU A 139 -12.14 -24.66 20.64
CA GLU A 139 -12.11 -24.00 21.94
C GLU A 139 -12.50 -22.53 21.81
N GLN A 140 -12.04 -21.90 20.73
CA GLN A 140 -12.28 -20.50 20.44
C GLN A 140 -13.59 -20.27 19.66
N PHE A 141 -13.93 -21.16 18.72
CA PHE A 141 -15.07 -21.01 17.82
C PHE A 141 -15.95 -22.26 17.80
N LYS A 142 -17.14 -22.15 18.35
CA LYS A 142 -18.13 -23.26 18.34
C LYS A 142 -18.89 -23.26 17.01
N VAL A 143 -18.33 -23.85 15.99
CA VAL A 143 -18.94 -23.97 14.67
C VAL A 143 -19.71 -25.28 14.55
N ASP A 144 -20.97 -25.19 14.13
CA ASP A 144 -21.84 -26.37 13.94
C ASP A 144 -21.26 -27.34 12.88
N ALA A 145 -21.48 -28.63 13.06
CA ALA A 145 -20.98 -29.67 12.16
C ALA A 145 -21.48 -29.50 10.72
N THR A 146 -22.73 -29.04 10.53
CA THR A 146 -23.29 -28.75 9.20
C THR A 146 -22.56 -27.61 8.51
N VAL A 147 -22.20 -26.57 9.28
CA VAL A 147 -21.43 -25.44 8.76
C VAL A 147 -20.01 -25.87 8.40
N LYS A 148 -19.37 -26.70 9.23
CA LYS A 148 -18.04 -27.27 8.92
C LYS A 148 -18.07 -28.06 7.61
N GLU A 149 -19.08 -28.92 7.41
CA GLU A 149 -19.21 -29.69 6.18
C GLU A 149 -19.48 -28.79 4.95
N ASN A 150 -20.29 -27.74 5.09
CA ASN A 150 -20.50 -26.75 4.04
C ASN A 150 -19.21 -26.03 3.65
N PHE A 151 -18.38 -25.65 4.61
CA PHE A 151 -17.10 -25.01 4.32
C PHE A 151 -16.13 -25.93 3.59
N LYS A 152 -16.15 -27.22 3.90
CA LYS A 152 -15.36 -28.23 3.22
C LYS A 152 -15.81 -28.46 1.77
N GLN A 153 -17.12 -28.53 1.53
CA GLN A 153 -17.67 -28.76 0.19
C GLN A 153 -17.65 -27.53 -0.71
N ASN A 154 -17.74 -26.32 -0.15
CA ASN A 154 -17.91 -25.05 -0.87
C ASN A 154 -16.75 -24.08 -0.58
N VAL A 155 -15.50 -24.50 -0.80
CA VAL A 155 -14.30 -23.65 -0.60
C VAL A 155 -14.40 -22.31 -1.34
N ASN A 156 -15.07 -22.30 -2.48
CA ASN A 156 -15.17 -21.12 -3.37
C ASN A 156 -16.10 -20.01 -2.85
N SER A 157 -16.83 -20.20 -1.76
CA SER A 157 -17.92 -19.32 -1.35
C SER A 157 -17.43 -18.06 -0.63
N VAL A 158 -17.33 -18.10 0.67
CA VAL A 158 -16.99 -16.98 1.54
C VAL A 158 -15.72 -17.31 2.30
N SER A 159 -14.85 -16.32 2.57
CA SER A 159 -13.70 -16.56 3.43
C SER A 159 -14.15 -16.92 4.86
N VAL A 160 -13.37 -17.75 5.54
CA VAL A 160 -13.66 -18.13 6.94
C VAL A 160 -13.61 -16.87 7.83
N ILE A 161 -12.72 -15.95 7.57
CA ILE A 161 -12.64 -14.67 8.31
C ILE A 161 -13.93 -13.88 8.18
N ASN A 162 -14.47 -13.73 6.96
CA ASN A 162 -15.73 -13.02 6.75
C ASN A 162 -16.92 -13.72 7.41
N PHE A 163 -16.94 -15.06 7.39
CA PHE A 163 -17.94 -15.81 8.13
C PHE A 163 -17.84 -15.58 9.65
N LEU A 164 -16.63 -15.66 10.20
CA LEU A 164 -16.40 -15.46 11.64
C LEU A 164 -16.82 -14.05 12.06
N THR A 165 -16.43 -13.02 11.32
CA THR A 165 -16.80 -11.63 11.62
C THR A 165 -18.30 -11.35 11.52
N ALA A 166 -19.03 -12.06 10.66
CA ALA A 166 -20.48 -11.97 10.54
C ALA A 166 -21.25 -12.77 11.60
N SER A 167 -20.62 -13.81 12.17
CA SER A 167 -21.29 -14.79 13.04
C SER A 167 -20.97 -14.63 14.52
N TYR A 168 -19.84 -13.98 14.86
CA TYR A 168 -19.36 -13.84 16.23
C TYR A 168 -19.21 -12.37 16.62
N PRO A 169 -19.70 -11.97 17.79
CA PRO A 169 -19.49 -10.62 18.32
C PRO A 169 -18.10 -10.54 18.97
N PHE A 170 -17.09 -10.15 18.17
CA PHE A 170 -15.73 -9.97 18.67
C PHE A 170 -15.57 -8.64 19.43
N PRO A 171 -14.77 -8.62 20.52
CA PRO A 171 -14.26 -7.39 21.10
C PRO A 171 -13.48 -6.57 20.07
N GLN A 172 -13.45 -5.25 20.22
CA GLN A 172 -12.76 -4.38 19.25
C GLN A 172 -11.23 -4.58 19.19
N ASP A 173 -10.65 -5.06 20.26
CA ASP A 173 -9.22 -5.40 20.39
C ASP A 173 -8.86 -6.81 19.91
N HIS A 174 -9.84 -7.61 19.48
CA HIS A 174 -9.60 -8.96 18.97
C HIS A 174 -8.80 -8.92 17.63
N TYR A 175 -7.82 -9.79 17.47
CA TYR A 175 -6.92 -9.80 16.32
C TYR A 175 -7.63 -9.92 14.96
N ILE A 176 -8.75 -10.66 14.86
CA ILE A 176 -9.56 -10.74 13.63
C ILE A 176 -10.16 -9.38 13.28
N VAL A 177 -10.68 -8.64 14.28
CA VAL A 177 -11.22 -7.29 14.07
C VAL A 177 -10.12 -6.34 13.62
N LYS A 178 -8.95 -6.37 14.29
CA LYS A 178 -7.77 -5.58 13.90
C LYS A 178 -7.33 -5.88 12.47
N LEU A 179 -7.35 -7.16 12.04
CA LEU A 179 -7.04 -7.56 10.66
C LEU A 179 -8.04 -6.94 9.66
N ILE A 180 -9.34 -7.06 9.91
CA ILE A 180 -10.37 -6.51 9.03
C ILE A 180 -10.30 -4.98 8.99
N LEU A 181 -10.08 -4.31 10.12
CA LEU A 181 -9.90 -2.86 10.17
C LEU A 181 -8.65 -2.43 9.40
N PHE A 182 -7.55 -3.18 9.54
CA PHE A 182 -6.32 -2.93 8.79
C PHE A 182 -6.57 -3.03 7.27
N VAL A 183 -7.17 -4.14 6.80
CA VAL A 183 -7.46 -4.37 5.39
C VAL A 183 -8.42 -3.31 4.84
N ASN A 184 -9.50 -3.02 5.55
CA ASN A 184 -10.48 -2.00 5.15
C ASN A 184 -9.90 -0.57 5.10
N SER A 185 -8.77 -0.33 5.72
CA SER A 185 -8.08 0.96 5.75
C SER A 185 -6.82 1.00 4.87
N MET A 186 -6.56 -0.04 4.08
CA MET A 186 -5.50 -0.03 3.08
C MET A 186 -5.86 0.90 1.92
N LEU A 187 -4.85 1.51 1.31
CA LEU A 187 -5.01 2.36 0.13
C LEU A 187 -3.87 2.13 -0.86
N TRP A 188 -4.23 1.74 -2.07
CA TRP A 188 -3.34 1.78 -3.23
C TRP A 188 -3.86 2.77 -4.24
N PHE A 189 -2.98 3.53 -4.85
CA PHE A 189 -3.32 4.24 -6.08
C PHE A 189 -2.13 4.29 -7.03
N LYS A 190 -2.46 4.21 -8.30
CA LYS A 190 -1.51 4.28 -9.39
C LYS A 190 -1.59 5.66 -10.00
N ASN A 191 -0.41 6.23 -10.23
CA ASN A 191 -0.22 7.46 -10.97
C ASN A 191 -1.33 8.51 -10.69
N LEU A 192 -0.99 9.56 -10.05
CA LEU A 192 -1.93 10.61 -9.60
C LEU A 192 -2.86 11.15 -10.72
N ASP A 193 -2.49 10.94 -11.99
CA ASP A 193 -3.28 11.36 -13.16
C ASP A 193 -4.43 10.40 -13.50
N SER A 194 -4.22 9.10 -13.41
CA SER A 194 -5.26 8.12 -13.78
C SER A 194 -6.42 8.06 -12.80
N ARG A 195 -6.25 8.64 -11.57
CA ARG A 195 -7.19 8.54 -10.45
C ARG A 195 -7.61 7.09 -10.12
N GLU A 196 -6.83 6.12 -10.58
CA GLU A 196 -7.07 4.72 -10.29
C GLU A 196 -6.63 4.41 -8.85
N PHE A 197 -7.53 3.86 -8.05
CA PHE A 197 -7.24 3.53 -6.64
C PHE A 197 -8.00 2.28 -6.19
N ILE A 198 -7.48 1.66 -5.12
CA ILE A 198 -8.09 0.53 -4.40
C ILE A 198 -8.10 0.90 -2.93
N GLY A 199 -9.17 0.61 -2.22
CA GLY A 199 -9.31 0.89 -0.79
C GLY A 199 -10.12 2.14 -0.51
N LEU A 200 -9.92 2.79 0.60
CA LEU A 200 -10.65 3.90 1.20
C LEU A 200 -11.82 4.46 0.35
N GLU A 201 -13.05 4.44 0.84
CA GLU A 201 -14.20 5.01 0.15
C GLU A 201 -14.00 6.51 -0.13
N THR A 202 -14.24 6.91 -1.37
CA THR A 202 -14.17 8.31 -1.77
C THR A 202 -15.56 8.92 -1.76
N ALA A 203 -15.70 10.08 -1.12
CA ALA A 203 -16.89 10.90 -1.28
C ALA A 203 -17.00 11.42 -2.73
N THR A 204 -18.21 11.70 -3.18
CA THR A 204 -18.54 12.20 -4.53
C THR A 204 -18.15 13.66 -4.78
N PHE A 205 -17.41 14.29 -3.88
CA PHE A 205 -16.99 15.69 -4.00
C PHE A 205 -15.78 15.85 -4.94
N SER A 206 -15.76 16.97 -5.68
CA SER A 206 -14.55 17.40 -6.39
C SER A 206 -13.41 17.71 -5.39
N LEU A 207 -12.15 17.76 -5.86
CA LEU A 207 -11.02 18.07 -5.00
C LEU A 207 -11.18 19.44 -4.33
N GLU A 208 -11.56 20.46 -5.11
CA GLU A 208 -11.77 21.80 -4.60
C GLU A 208 -12.95 21.87 -3.61
N GLU A 209 -14.07 21.19 -3.89
CA GLU A 209 -15.20 21.08 -2.95
C GLU A 209 -14.75 20.45 -1.62
N PHE A 210 -13.88 19.42 -1.65
CA PHE A 210 -13.35 18.82 -0.44
C PHE A 210 -12.52 19.82 0.37
N ILE A 211 -11.64 20.57 -0.29
CA ILE A 211 -10.79 21.59 0.35
C ILE A 211 -11.65 22.70 0.97
N ILE A 212 -12.66 23.17 0.22
CA ILE A 212 -13.56 24.24 0.70
C ILE A 212 -14.43 23.77 1.86
N HIS A 213 -15.08 22.61 1.70
CA HIS A 213 -16.01 22.06 2.71
C HIS A 213 -15.33 21.81 4.06
N ASN A 214 -14.09 21.33 4.03
CA ASN A 214 -13.31 21.05 5.23
C ASN A 214 -12.54 22.27 5.76
N LYS A 215 -12.69 23.46 5.15
CA LYS A 215 -11.98 24.70 5.50
C LYS A 215 -10.45 24.58 5.41
N TYR A 216 -9.95 23.84 4.45
CA TYR A 216 -8.51 23.58 4.25
C TYR A 216 -7.83 24.56 3.30
N VAL A 217 -8.46 25.66 2.88
CA VAL A 217 -7.91 26.56 1.85
C VAL A 217 -6.57 27.16 2.27
N GLU A 218 -6.45 27.65 3.51
CA GLU A 218 -5.19 28.21 4.03
C GLU A 218 -4.12 27.11 4.14
N ASP A 219 -4.44 25.98 4.75
CA ASP A 219 -3.55 24.83 4.89
C ASP A 219 -3.09 24.29 3.52
N PHE A 220 -3.97 24.28 2.51
CA PHE A 220 -3.62 23.92 1.13
C PHE A 220 -2.65 24.94 0.50
N SER A 221 -2.87 26.24 0.73
CA SER A 221 -1.95 27.28 0.29
C SER A 221 -0.56 27.13 0.90
N GLU A 222 -0.48 26.85 2.20
CA GLU A 222 0.77 26.58 2.91
C GLU A 222 1.45 25.32 2.40
N PHE A 223 0.69 24.25 2.15
CA PHE A 223 1.20 23.02 1.55
C PHE A 223 1.85 23.29 0.18
N LEU A 224 1.17 24.02 -0.72
CA LEU A 224 1.72 24.37 -2.04
C LEU A 224 2.99 25.20 -1.92
N ALA A 225 2.99 26.19 -1.02
CA ALA A 225 4.18 27.03 -0.77
C ALA A 225 5.37 26.22 -0.22
N LYS A 226 5.10 25.27 0.68
CA LYS A 226 6.12 24.41 1.30
C LYS A 226 6.72 23.42 0.32
N VAL A 227 5.87 22.76 -0.48
CA VAL A 227 6.26 21.62 -1.33
C VAL A 227 6.80 22.09 -2.68
N SER A 228 6.19 23.13 -3.29
CA SER A 228 6.52 23.59 -4.64
C SER A 228 7.09 25.01 -4.72
N GLU A 229 7.25 25.68 -3.58
CA GLU A 229 7.64 27.10 -3.51
C GLU A 229 6.66 28.07 -4.22
N GLN A 230 5.49 27.57 -4.65
CA GLN A 230 4.47 28.37 -5.34
C GLN A 230 3.50 28.96 -4.31
N LYS A 231 3.29 30.27 -4.41
CA LYS A 231 2.33 30.99 -3.56
C LYS A 231 1.09 31.36 -4.35
N PHE A 232 -0.06 30.90 -3.90
CA PHE A 232 -1.36 31.24 -4.45
C PHE A 232 -2.15 32.08 -3.46
N ASN A 233 -2.63 33.25 -3.90
CA ASN A 233 -3.50 34.09 -3.08
C ASN A 233 -4.96 33.66 -3.31
N PHE A 234 -5.40 32.64 -2.57
CA PHE A 234 -6.76 32.18 -2.66
C PHE A 234 -7.76 33.21 -2.13
N VAL A 235 -8.83 33.41 -2.88
CA VAL A 235 -9.98 34.20 -2.40
C VAL A 235 -10.74 33.39 -1.36
N PRO A 236 -11.08 33.95 -0.19
CA PRO A 236 -11.88 33.24 0.79
C PRO A 236 -13.19 32.72 0.17
N PRO A 237 -13.50 31.42 0.25
CA PRO A 237 -14.69 30.87 -0.35
C PRO A 237 -15.95 31.35 0.40
N LYS A 238 -17.03 31.53 -0.37
CA LYS A 238 -18.38 31.84 0.18
C LYS A 238 -19.17 30.55 0.33
N GLU A 239 -20.26 30.62 1.09
CA GLU A 239 -21.20 29.52 1.21
C GLU A 239 -21.76 29.10 -0.17
N GLY A 240 -21.61 27.81 -0.51
CA GLY A 240 -22.03 27.25 -1.80
C GLY A 240 -20.99 27.29 -2.88
N ASP A 241 -19.81 27.89 -2.68
CA ASP A 241 -18.70 27.84 -3.63
C ASP A 241 -18.18 26.39 -3.77
N LYS A 242 -17.96 25.98 -5.03
CA LYS A 242 -17.45 24.63 -5.36
C LYS A 242 -16.06 24.66 -5.97
N ASN A 243 -15.58 25.83 -6.38
CA ASN A 243 -14.29 26.01 -7.02
C ASN A 243 -13.43 27.00 -6.24
N LEU A 244 -12.12 26.77 -6.28
CA LEU A 244 -11.13 27.68 -5.72
C LEU A 244 -10.79 28.78 -6.73
N PHE A 245 -10.64 30.00 -6.24
CA PHE A 245 -10.25 31.16 -7.02
C PHE A 245 -9.05 31.84 -6.40
N CYS A 246 -8.20 32.42 -7.27
CA CYS A 246 -7.06 33.21 -6.86
C CYS A 246 -7.20 34.66 -7.30
N GLU A 247 -6.69 35.59 -6.49
CA GLU A 247 -6.50 36.98 -6.87
C GLU A 247 -5.21 37.15 -7.66
N ILE A 248 -5.31 37.70 -8.89
CA ILE A 248 -4.19 38.10 -9.72
C ILE A 248 -4.40 39.57 -10.15
N GLY A 249 -3.72 40.49 -9.52
CA GLY A 249 -3.99 41.93 -9.68
C GLY A 249 -5.39 42.26 -9.17
N SER A 250 -6.27 42.80 -10.05
CA SER A 250 -7.67 43.09 -9.72
C SER A 250 -8.65 41.98 -10.16
N ASN A 251 -8.16 40.87 -10.70
CA ASN A 251 -8.99 39.82 -11.27
C ASN A 251 -9.08 38.60 -10.35
N LYS A 252 -10.27 38.01 -10.31
CA LYS A 252 -10.53 36.71 -9.68
C LYS A 252 -10.53 35.62 -10.77
N ILE A 253 -9.57 34.70 -10.72
CA ILE A 253 -9.38 33.66 -11.75
C ILE A 253 -9.46 32.30 -11.07
N SER A 254 -10.08 31.32 -11.74
CA SER A 254 -10.17 29.93 -11.24
C SER A 254 -8.77 29.33 -11.07
N PHE A 255 -8.55 28.65 -9.94
CA PHE A 255 -7.32 27.91 -9.65
C PHE A 255 -7.00 26.89 -10.74
N GLN A 256 -7.98 26.13 -11.22
CA GLN A 256 -7.83 25.16 -12.30
C GLN A 256 -7.28 25.78 -13.60
N THR A 257 -7.55 27.05 -13.83
CA THR A 257 -7.11 27.75 -15.06
C THR A 257 -5.64 28.17 -14.98
N ILE A 258 -5.16 28.54 -13.78
CA ILE A 258 -3.80 29.07 -13.59
C ILE A 258 -2.81 28.01 -13.11
N ALA A 259 -3.30 26.92 -12.54
CA ALA A 259 -2.47 25.85 -12.02
C ALA A 259 -1.84 25.04 -13.17
N SER A 260 -0.54 24.74 -13.04
CA SER A 260 0.13 23.77 -13.93
C SER A 260 -0.35 22.34 -13.67
N THR A 261 -0.08 21.43 -14.59
CA THR A 261 -0.37 19.99 -14.40
C THR A 261 0.26 19.45 -13.12
N GLY A 262 1.51 19.84 -12.83
CA GLY A 262 2.18 19.47 -11.57
C GLY A 262 1.49 20.03 -10.33
N THR A 263 0.96 21.27 -10.40
CA THR A 263 0.22 21.89 -9.30
C THR A 263 -1.14 21.19 -9.08
N LEU A 264 -1.83 20.79 -10.15
CA LEU A 264 -3.06 20.00 -10.05
C LEU A 264 -2.80 18.59 -9.48
N ALA A 265 -1.66 17.99 -9.83
CA ALA A 265 -1.24 16.75 -9.21
C ALA A 265 -0.94 16.91 -7.69
N LEU A 266 -0.43 18.07 -7.27
CA LEU A 266 -0.26 18.40 -5.85
C LEU A 266 -1.59 18.63 -5.13
N GLU A 267 -2.60 19.19 -5.78
CA GLU A 267 -3.96 19.31 -5.25
C GLU A 267 -4.54 17.92 -4.95
N LEU A 268 -4.45 17.01 -5.91
CA LEU A 268 -4.88 15.63 -5.75
C LEU A 268 -4.14 14.94 -4.59
N LEU A 269 -2.82 15.07 -4.54
CA LEU A 269 -2.00 14.54 -3.46
C LEU A 269 -2.39 15.10 -2.10
N TYR A 270 -2.61 16.41 -2.01
CA TYR A 270 -3.02 17.07 -0.77
C TYR A 270 -4.32 16.48 -0.22
N VAL A 271 -5.34 16.34 -1.07
CA VAL A 271 -6.62 15.75 -0.68
C VAL A 271 -6.42 14.30 -0.21
N TRP A 272 -5.56 13.53 -0.89
CA TRP A 272 -5.25 12.17 -0.44
C TRP A 272 -4.50 12.15 0.89
N ILE A 273 -3.50 13.03 1.11
CA ILE A 273 -2.79 13.12 2.40
C ILE A 273 -3.77 13.36 3.55
N LYS A 274 -4.75 14.25 3.37
CA LYS A 274 -5.78 14.50 4.39
C LYS A 274 -6.67 13.27 4.66
N ARG A 275 -6.96 12.49 3.63
CA ARG A 275 -7.75 11.24 3.75
C ARG A 275 -6.94 10.08 4.29
N MET A 276 -5.65 10.01 3.99
CA MET A 276 -4.75 8.96 4.46
C MET A 276 -4.53 8.99 5.99
N SER A 277 -4.98 10.00 6.70
CA SER A 277 -4.88 10.06 8.17
C SER A 277 -5.51 8.85 8.86
N ALA A 278 -6.50 8.20 8.22
CA ALA A 278 -7.16 6.99 8.69
C ALA A 278 -6.64 5.71 8.03
N ALA A 279 -5.64 5.79 7.15
CA ALA A 279 -5.10 4.62 6.46
C ALA A 279 -4.21 3.77 7.39
N SER A 280 -4.21 2.47 7.17
CA SER A 280 -3.32 1.50 7.83
C SER A 280 -2.03 1.25 7.03
N PHE A 281 -2.18 1.13 5.72
CA PHE A 281 -1.12 0.84 4.76
C PHE A 281 -1.40 1.56 3.44
N VAL A 282 -0.45 2.34 2.96
CA VAL A 282 -0.55 3.11 1.73
C VAL A 282 0.52 2.65 0.75
N PHE A 283 0.13 2.38 -0.48
CA PHE A 283 1.06 2.10 -1.57
C PHE A 283 0.76 2.99 -2.76
N ILE A 284 1.75 3.79 -3.18
CA ILE A 284 1.60 4.73 -4.30
C ILE A 284 2.50 4.28 -5.44
N ASP A 285 1.89 3.83 -6.53
CA ASP A 285 2.62 3.35 -7.70
C ASP A 285 2.94 4.53 -8.64
N GLU A 286 4.22 4.65 -9.03
CA GLU A 286 4.73 5.74 -9.88
C GLU A 286 4.40 7.14 -9.34
N PHE A 287 4.59 7.35 -8.02
CA PHE A 287 4.13 8.56 -7.33
C PHE A 287 4.68 9.86 -7.91
N ASP A 288 5.86 9.81 -8.48
CA ASP A 288 6.63 10.97 -8.96
C ASP A 288 6.55 11.21 -10.48
N ALA A 289 5.62 10.53 -11.18
CA ALA A 289 5.51 10.62 -12.64
C ALA A 289 5.31 12.06 -13.17
N PHE A 290 4.72 12.96 -12.37
CA PHE A 290 4.46 14.37 -12.71
C PHE A 290 5.34 15.37 -11.97
N TYR A 291 6.28 14.91 -11.16
CA TYR A 291 7.07 15.78 -10.30
C TYR A 291 8.50 15.91 -10.80
N HIS A 292 9.01 17.14 -10.82
CA HIS A 292 10.44 17.37 -10.94
C HIS A 292 11.16 16.73 -9.73
N PHE A 293 12.39 16.25 -9.92
CA PHE A 293 13.12 15.46 -8.92
C PHE A 293 13.16 16.10 -7.51
N ARG A 294 13.34 17.43 -7.39
CA ARG A 294 13.31 18.13 -6.11
C ARG A 294 11.92 18.11 -5.46
N LEU A 295 10.89 18.26 -6.28
CA LEU A 295 9.51 18.18 -5.83
C LEU A 295 9.17 16.78 -5.33
N SER A 296 9.62 15.73 -6.02
CA SER A 296 9.45 14.34 -5.59
C SER A 296 10.04 14.09 -4.20
N TYR A 297 11.20 14.71 -3.89
CA TYR A 297 11.82 14.62 -2.58
C TYR A 297 10.94 15.24 -1.47
N GLU A 298 10.43 16.44 -1.68
CA GLU A 298 9.55 17.11 -0.70
C GLU A 298 8.21 16.39 -0.54
N VAL A 299 7.66 15.83 -1.63
CA VAL A 299 6.46 14.99 -1.59
C VAL A 299 6.69 13.73 -0.74
N CYS A 300 7.82 13.04 -0.93
CA CYS A 300 8.16 11.88 -0.10
C CYS A 300 8.19 12.21 1.39
N LYS A 301 8.76 13.35 1.77
CA LYS A 301 8.79 13.78 3.18
C LYS A 301 7.38 13.93 3.76
N GLN A 302 6.46 14.54 2.99
CA GLN A 302 5.07 14.67 3.44
C GLN A 302 4.37 13.30 3.59
N LEU A 303 4.63 12.37 2.67
CA LEU A 303 4.07 11.02 2.72
C LEU A 303 4.63 10.21 3.90
N PHE A 304 5.91 10.32 4.17
CA PHE A 304 6.56 9.55 5.24
C PHE A 304 6.29 10.09 6.65
N ASP A 305 5.76 11.31 6.77
CA ASP A 305 5.24 11.87 8.02
C ASP A 305 3.89 11.23 8.45
N LEU A 306 3.20 10.52 7.54
CA LEU A 306 1.95 9.85 7.87
C LEU A 306 2.14 8.78 8.95
N ASN A 307 1.11 8.57 9.77
CA ASN A 307 1.14 7.61 10.89
C ASN A 307 0.98 6.13 10.46
N CYS A 308 0.77 5.86 9.18
CA CYS A 308 0.61 4.52 8.61
C CYS A 308 1.89 4.03 7.93
N GLN A 309 1.89 2.78 7.49
CA GLN A 309 2.93 2.27 6.60
C GLN A 309 2.76 2.89 5.20
N VAL A 310 3.83 3.47 4.66
CA VAL A 310 3.80 4.11 3.33
C VAL A 310 4.92 3.58 2.47
N PHE A 311 4.55 3.01 1.33
CA PHE A 311 5.48 2.56 0.30
C PHE A 311 5.14 3.20 -1.04
N THR A 312 6.17 3.48 -1.82
CA THR A 312 6.02 4.08 -3.15
C THR A 312 6.89 3.35 -4.16
N THR A 313 6.53 3.42 -5.44
CA THR A 313 7.45 3.06 -6.51
C THR A 313 7.94 4.30 -7.23
N SER A 314 9.18 4.29 -7.68
CA SER A 314 9.80 5.39 -8.42
C SER A 314 10.84 4.90 -9.41
N HIS A 315 11.03 5.68 -10.47
CA HIS A 315 12.17 5.58 -11.40
C HIS A 315 13.25 6.62 -11.12
N ASN A 316 12.98 7.55 -10.19
CA ASN A 316 13.85 8.67 -9.86
C ASN A 316 14.93 8.26 -8.86
N THR A 317 16.13 7.98 -9.36
CA THR A 317 17.26 7.56 -8.53
C THR A 317 17.79 8.67 -7.61
N PHE A 318 17.45 9.94 -7.83
CA PHE A 318 17.79 11.04 -6.91
C PHE A 318 17.19 10.86 -5.52
N LEU A 319 16.11 10.05 -5.40
CA LEU A 319 15.51 9.72 -4.12
C LEU A 319 16.31 8.68 -3.33
N MET A 320 17.30 8.02 -3.97
CA MET A 320 18.22 7.09 -3.30
C MET A 320 19.28 7.88 -2.49
N THR A 321 18.83 8.57 -1.46
CA THR A 321 19.70 9.35 -0.59
C THR A 321 19.43 9.07 0.88
N ASN A 322 20.50 8.99 1.65
CA ASN A 322 20.42 8.82 3.11
C ASN A 322 19.78 10.04 3.82
N GLU A 323 19.65 11.18 3.14
CA GLU A 323 18.89 12.33 3.66
C GLU A 323 17.37 12.08 3.69
N LEU A 324 16.86 11.18 2.83
CA LEU A 324 15.45 10.86 2.73
C LEU A 324 15.11 9.57 3.47
N LEU A 325 15.78 8.48 3.13
CA LEU A 325 15.55 7.17 3.74
C LEU A 325 16.87 6.44 3.95
N ARG A 326 16.87 5.52 4.89
CA ARG A 326 17.98 4.60 5.15
C ARG A 326 18.05 3.52 4.07
N PRO A 327 19.23 2.89 3.84
CA PRO A 327 19.41 1.91 2.77
C PRO A 327 18.48 0.68 2.84
N ASP A 328 18.11 0.23 4.03
CA ASP A 328 17.20 -0.90 4.26
C ASP A 328 15.71 -0.55 4.05
N CYS A 329 15.41 0.73 3.81
CA CYS A 329 14.09 1.22 3.41
C CYS A 329 13.98 1.52 1.90
N ASN A 330 15.06 1.31 1.15
CA ASN A 330 15.09 1.42 -0.30
C ASN A 330 15.22 0.02 -0.90
N TYR A 331 14.32 -0.35 -1.79
CA TYR A 331 14.23 -1.69 -2.37
C TYR A 331 14.49 -1.67 -3.87
N ILE A 332 15.05 -2.76 -4.39
CA ILE A 332 15.10 -3.04 -5.83
C ILE A 332 14.25 -4.26 -6.11
N ILE A 333 13.36 -4.14 -7.10
CA ILE A 333 12.65 -5.28 -7.67
C ILE A 333 13.22 -5.61 -9.06
N ALA A 334 13.78 -6.80 -9.19
CA ALA A 334 14.34 -7.32 -10.43
C ALA A 334 14.39 -8.86 -10.37
N ASN A 335 14.38 -9.53 -11.51
CA ASN A 335 14.51 -10.99 -11.60
C ASN A 335 13.50 -11.75 -10.71
N ASN A 336 12.28 -11.25 -10.57
CA ASN A 336 11.24 -11.77 -9.67
C ASN A 336 11.64 -11.82 -8.18
N LYS A 337 12.56 -10.97 -7.78
CA LYS A 337 12.96 -10.79 -6.38
C LYS A 337 12.83 -9.33 -5.97
N ILE A 338 12.61 -9.09 -4.70
CA ILE A 338 12.66 -7.77 -4.07
C ILE A 338 13.65 -7.82 -2.91
N LYS A 339 14.62 -6.92 -2.92
CA LYS A 339 15.64 -6.83 -1.87
C LYS A 339 15.87 -5.38 -1.43
N ALA A 340 16.14 -5.16 -0.16
CA ALA A 340 16.61 -3.88 0.32
C ALA A 340 18.02 -3.57 -0.22
N LEU A 341 18.36 -2.30 -0.45
CA LEU A 341 19.70 -1.93 -0.92
C LEU A 341 20.80 -2.39 0.05
N ALA A 342 20.49 -2.41 1.34
CA ALA A 342 21.40 -2.92 2.35
C ALA A 342 21.79 -4.40 2.11
N ASP A 343 20.89 -5.20 1.52
CA ASP A 343 21.08 -6.63 1.26
C ASP A 343 21.58 -6.92 -0.17
N CYS A 344 21.71 -5.88 -1.00
CA CYS A 344 22.19 -5.99 -2.38
C CYS A 344 23.69 -5.78 -2.52
N THR A 345 24.43 -5.56 -1.44
CA THR A 345 25.87 -5.33 -1.44
C THR A 345 26.51 -5.83 -0.15
N GLU A 346 27.74 -6.34 -0.25
CA GLU A 346 28.54 -6.70 0.92
C GLU A 346 29.19 -5.47 1.61
N LYS A 347 29.11 -4.30 0.98
CA LYS A 347 29.66 -3.07 1.54
C LYS A 347 28.75 -2.50 2.61
N GLU A 348 29.32 -2.18 3.76
CA GLU A 348 28.62 -1.40 4.77
C GLU A 348 28.23 -0.02 4.21
N LEU A 349 26.93 0.26 4.16
CA LEU A 349 26.42 1.55 3.71
C LEU A 349 26.32 2.49 4.92
N ARG A 350 27.02 3.64 4.85
CA ARG A 350 27.07 4.64 5.92
C ARG A 350 26.38 5.94 5.48
N TRP A 351 26.03 6.77 6.43
CA TRP A 351 25.38 8.08 6.20
C TRP A 351 26.04 8.90 5.09
N GLY A 352 27.36 9.02 5.08
CA GLY A 352 28.12 9.84 4.11
C GLY A 352 28.23 9.23 2.71
N HIS A 353 27.71 8.03 2.48
CA HIS A 353 27.76 7.41 1.15
C HIS A 353 26.72 8.00 0.22
N ASN A 354 27.12 8.31 -1.01
CA ASN A 354 26.18 8.67 -2.06
C ASN A 354 25.59 7.39 -2.67
N ILE A 355 24.40 7.01 -2.19
CA ILE A 355 23.72 5.76 -2.57
C ILE A 355 23.39 5.73 -4.06
N GLU A 356 22.96 6.86 -4.64
CA GLU A 356 22.70 6.96 -6.07
C GLU A 356 23.93 6.65 -6.92
N LYS A 357 25.10 7.20 -6.58
CA LYS A 357 26.35 6.90 -7.30
C LYS A 357 26.74 5.43 -7.21
N ILE A 358 26.54 4.81 -6.04
CA ILE A 358 26.80 3.39 -5.84
C ILE A 358 25.86 2.56 -6.71
N TYR A 359 24.57 2.93 -6.78
CA TYR A 359 23.58 2.29 -7.63
C TYR A 359 23.94 2.40 -9.12
N ARG A 360 24.24 3.61 -9.58
CA ARG A 360 24.65 3.86 -10.99
C ARG A 360 25.95 3.16 -11.37
N ALA A 361 26.82 2.91 -10.43
CA ALA A 361 28.03 2.11 -10.65
C ALA A 361 27.77 0.58 -10.71
N GLY A 362 26.49 0.16 -10.57
CA GLY A 362 26.12 -1.26 -10.65
C GLY A 362 26.56 -2.10 -9.45
N ALA A 363 26.75 -1.48 -8.26
CA ALA A 363 27.27 -2.18 -7.09
C ALA A 363 26.18 -2.90 -6.27
N PHE A 364 24.92 -2.80 -6.66
CA PHE A 364 23.80 -3.50 -6.03
C PHE A 364 23.35 -4.67 -6.90
N HIS A 365 23.39 -5.87 -6.36
CA HIS A 365 23.05 -7.10 -7.07
C HIS A 365 21.77 -7.71 -6.47
N VAL A 366 20.77 -7.93 -7.33
CA VAL A 366 19.55 -8.67 -6.99
C VAL A 366 19.66 -10.04 -7.66
N GLU A 367 20.32 -10.97 -6.98
CA GLU A 367 20.50 -12.36 -7.42
C GLU A 367 19.45 -13.27 -6.77
#